data_f35bac3a69e5a0ea7d605cc250a68a1a
#
_entry.id   f35bac3a69e5a0ea7d605cc250a68a1a
#
_cell.length_a   1.000
_cell.length_b   1.000
_cell.length_c   1.000
_cell.angle_alpha   90.00
_cell.angle_beta   90.00
_cell.angle_gamma   90.00
#
_symmetry.space_group_name_H-M   'P 1'
#
loop_
_entity.id
_entity.type
_entity.pdbx_description
1 polymer ?
#
loop_
_entity_poly.entity_id
_entity_poly.type
_entity_poly.pdbx_seq_one_letter_code
_entity_poly.pdbx_strand_id
1 'polypeptide(L)'
;QMLTKQPTEGRARGGGLRFGEMERDCIIAYGASMILKDRLLDESDKSDIFVCERCGLVAYHDIKQRRFYCRVCDKKGKVSSVSVAYAFKLLLQEMSCLNIAPRLLIKERV
;
A
#
# COMPACT_ATOMS: atom_id res chain seq x y z
N GLN A 1 -11.04 -11.85 2.54
CA GLN A 1 -11.55 -11.76 1.17
C GLN A 1 -10.40 -11.83 0.15
N MET A 2 -10.68 -12.38 -1.00
CA MET A 2 -9.64 -12.55 -2.03
C MET A 2 -9.29 -11.26 -2.74
N LEU A 3 -10.26 -10.43 -3.05
CA LEU A 3 -10.02 -9.20 -3.82
C LEU A 3 -9.32 -8.12 -3.00
N THR A 4 -9.83 -7.81 -1.83
CA THR A 4 -9.29 -6.73 -0.99
C THR A 4 -8.26 -7.20 0.01
N LYS A 5 -8.17 -8.50 0.25
CA LYS A 5 -7.30 -9.13 1.26
C LYS A 5 -7.53 -8.58 2.67
N GLN A 6 -8.72 -8.08 2.91
CA GLN A 6 -9.13 -7.64 4.23
C GLN A 6 -9.87 -8.77 4.95
N PRO A 7 -9.94 -8.76 6.29
CA PRO A 7 -10.72 -9.76 7.01
C PRO A 7 -12.18 -9.77 6.56
N THR A 8 -12.79 -10.94 6.57
CA THR A 8 -14.21 -11.05 6.20
C THR A 8 -15.09 -10.37 7.26
N GLU A 9 -16.24 -9.93 6.82
CA GLU A 9 -17.18 -9.25 7.70
C GLU A 9 -17.88 -10.24 8.63
N GLY A 10 -17.96 -9.88 9.91
CA GLY A 10 -18.76 -10.58 10.90
C GLY A 10 -18.03 -11.67 11.66
N ARG A 11 -18.35 -11.75 12.95
CA ARG A 11 -17.76 -12.71 13.88
C ARG A 11 -18.11 -14.16 13.53
N ALA A 12 -19.32 -14.37 13.02
CA ALA A 12 -19.81 -15.71 12.65
C ALA A 12 -19.04 -16.32 11.48
N ARG A 13 -18.36 -15.50 10.69
CA ARG A 13 -17.56 -15.93 9.54
C ARG A 13 -16.07 -16.00 9.85
N GLY A 14 -15.70 -15.93 11.14
CA GLY A 14 -14.30 -15.85 11.52
C GLY A 14 -13.61 -14.59 11.07
N GLY A 15 -14.38 -13.54 10.79
CA GLY A 15 -13.85 -12.28 10.29
C GLY A 15 -13.46 -11.31 11.39
N GLY A 16 -13.04 -10.12 10.98
CA GLY A 16 -12.66 -9.06 11.89
C GLY A 16 -13.76 -8.06 12.17
N LEU A 17 -13.47 -7.15 13.07
CA LEU A 17 -14.35 -6.04 13.37
C LEU A 17 -14.11 -4.92 12.38
N ARG A 18 -15.15 -4.11 12.15
CA ARG A 18 -15.03 -2.94 11.28
C ARG A 18 -14.39 -1.77 12.03
N PHE A 19 -13.34 -1.21 11.45
CA PHE A 19 -12.77 0.06 11.88
C PHE A 19 -13.19 1.12 10.86
N GLY A 20 -14.28 1.81 11.14
CA GLY A 20 -14.86 2.75 10.20
C GLY A 20 -14.29 4.17 10.31
N GLU A 21 -14.89 5.08 9.55
CA GLU A 21 -14.45 6.48 9.51
C GLU A 21 -14.57 7.17 10.87
N MET A 22 -15.61 6.86 11.61
CA MET A 22 -15.84 7.48 12.93
C MET A 22 -14.77 7.05 13.93
N GLU A 23 -14.38 5.79 13.91
CA GLU A 23 -13.33 5.26 14.75
C GLU A 23 -11.97 5.86 14.37
N ARG A 24 -11.71 6.02 13.07
CA ARG A 24 -10.51 6.70 12.58
C ARG A 24 -10.45 8.13 13.10
N ASP A 25 -11.55 8.86 13.03
CA ASP A 25 -11.61 10.24 13.47
C ASP A 25 -11.32 10.36 14.97
N CYS A 26 -11.82 9.43 15.76
CA CYS A 26 -11.56 9.38 17.20
C CYS A 26 -10.06 9.20 17.49
N ILE A 27 -9.41 8.27 16.80
CA ILE A 27 -7.99 8.00 17.00
C ILE A 27 -7.13 9.21 16.56
N ILE A 28 -7.52 9.87 15.48
CA ILE A 28 -6.83 11.09 15.02
C ILE A 28 -6.94 12.20 16.07
N ALA A 29 -8.11 12.34 16.70
CA ALA A 29 -8.33 13.35 17.73
C ALA A 29 -7.41 13.14 18.94
N TYR A 30 -7.05 11.89 19.25
CA TYR A 30 -6.10 11.58 20.32
C TYR A 30 -4.65 11.77 19.92
N GLY A 31 -4.36 11.95 18.64
CA GLY A 31 -3.00 12.03 18.13
C GLY A 31 -2.22 10.73 18.17
N ALA A 32 -2.93 9.59 18.26
CA ALA A 32 -2.31 8.27 18.38
C ALA A 32 -1.97 7.68 17.01
N SER A 33 -0.93 8.21 16.37
CA SER A 33 -0.57 7.84 15.01
C SER A 33 -0.13 6.38 14.86
N MET A 34 0.56 5.84 15.85
CA MET A 34 1.01 4.44 15.79
C MET A 34 -0.15 3.46 15.87
N ILE A 35 -1.17 3.77 16.70
CA ILE A 35 -2.38 2.95 16.78
C ILE A 35 -3.14 3.02 15.46
N LEU A 36 -3.23 4.21 14.88
CA LEU A 36 -3.89 4.40 13.60
C LEU A 36 -3.23 3.57 12.50
N LYS A 37 -1.89 3.62 12.44
CA LYS A 37 -1.13 2.82 11.48
C LYS A 37 -1.34 1.33 11.70
N ASP A 38 -1.34 0.87 12.95
CA ASP A 38 -1.55 -0.53 13.29
C ASP A 38 -2.92 -1.01 12.80
N ARG A 39 -3.98 -0.25 13.10
CA ARG A 39 -5.35 -0.65 12.76
C ARG A 39 -5.66 -0.58 11.26
N LEU A 40 -5.11 0.41 10.56
CA LEU A 40 -5.39 0.59 9.14
C LEU A 40 -4.46 -0.20 8.23
N LEU A 41 -3.28 -0.57 8.71
CA LEU A 41 -2.28 -1.24 7.90
C LEU A 41 -1.88 -2.60 8.47
N ASP A 42 -1.19 -2.62 9.62
CA ASP A 42 -0.55 -3.83 10.13
C ASP A 42 -1.55 -4.94 10.47
N GLU A 43 -2.69 -4.59 11.03
CA GLU A 43 -3.72 -5.56 11.43
C GLU A 43 -4.83 -5.70 10.37
N SER A 44 -4.68 -5.08 9.22
CA SER A 44 -5.68 -5.14 8.15
C SER A 44 -5.10 -5.82 6.91
N ASP A 45 -4.75 -5.06 5.90
CA ASP A 45 -4.38 -5.59 4.59
C ASP A 45 -2.99 -5.15 4.14
N LYS A 46 -2.02 -5.22 5.06
CA LYS A 46 -0.64 -4.85 4.76
C LYS A 46 -0.08 -5.64 3.58
N SER A 47 0.51 -4.93 2.64
CA SER A 47 1.13 -5.51 1.46
C SER A 47 2.34 -4.66 1.08
N ASP A 48 3.26 -5.24 0.32
CA ASP A 48 4.45 -4.53 -0.12
C ASP A 48 4.35 -4.22 -1.61
N ILE A 49 4.73 -3.00 -1.97
CA ILE A 49 4.89 -2.61 -3.37
C ILE A 49 6.31 -2.10 -3.59
N PHE A 50 6.75 -2.12 -4.82
CA PHE A 50 8.06 -1.64 -5.21
C PHE A 50 7.88 -0.37 -6.01
N VAL A 51 8.57 0.70 -5.61
CA VAL A 51 8.42 2.03 -6.20
C VAL A 51 9.77 2.55 -6.65
N CYS A 52 9.82 3.11 -7.85
CA CYS A 52 11.03 3.76 -8.34
C CYS A 52 11.19 5.11 -7.63
N GLU A 53 12.34 5.31 -6.99
CA GLU A 53 12.60 6.55 -6.25
C GLU A 53 12.76 7.75 -7.18
N ARG A 54 13.10 7.52 -8.43
CA ARG A 54 13.32 8.61 -9.40
C ARG A 54 12.03 9.13 -10.00
N CYS A 55 11.16 8.25 -10.52
CA CYS A 55 9.93 8.68 -11.18
C CYS A 55 8.67 8.49 -10.34
N GLY A 56 8.74 7.71 -9.27
CA GLY A 56 7.60 7.49 -8.39
C GLY A 56 6.58 6.47 -8.86
N LEU A 57 6.80 5.85 -10.00
CA LEU A 57 5.90 4.83 -10.52
C LEU A 57 6.18 3.47 -9.90
N VAL A 58 5.17 2.61 -9.91
CA VAL A 58 5.32 1.25 -9.41
C VAL A 58 6.29 0.47 -10.28
N ALA A 59 7.29 -0.14 -9.65
CA ALA A 59 8.33 -0.89 -10.33
C ALA A 59 8.03 -2.39 -10.33
N TYR A 60 8.88 -3.16 -10.98
CA TYR A 60 8.70 -4.60 -11.15
C TYR A 60 9.84 -5.38 -10.50
N HIS A 61 9.50 -6.58 -10.03
CA HIS A 61 10.49 -7.55 -9.58
C HIS A 61 10.62 -8.64 -10.64
N ASP A 62 11.78 -8.69 -11.29
CA ASP A 62 12.05 -9.75 -12.26
C ASP A 62 12.61 -10.97 -11.54
N ILE A 63 11.79 -11.99 -11.39
CA ILE A 63 12.14 -13.21 -10.68
C ILE A 63 13.27 -13.97 -11.39
N LYS A 64 13.27 -13.96 -12.71
CA LYS A 64 14.29 -14.69 -13.50
C LYS A 64 15.67 -14.06 -13.34
N GLN A 65 15.75 -12.72 -13.40
CA GLN A 65 17.02 -12.00 -13.29
C GLN A 65 17.32 -11.58 -11.85
N ARG A 66 16.39 -11.85 -10.91
CA ARG A 66 16.52 -11.52 -9.49
C ARG A 66 16.82 -10.04 -9.25
N ARG A 67 16.20 -9.16 -10.03
CA ARG A 67 16.38 -7.72 -9.89
C ARG A 67 15.06 -6.98 -9.92
N PHE A 68 15.08 -5.80 -9.34
CA PHE A 68 13.97 -4.86 -9.44
C PHE A 68 14.28 -3.83 -10.51
N TYR A 69 13.30 -3.46 -11.32
CA TYR A 69 13.54 -2.45 -12.33
C TYR A 69 12.27 -1.63 -12.60
N CYS A 70 12.50 -0.41 -13.09
CA CYS A 70 11.44 0.51 -13.51
C CYS A 70 11.42 0.57 -15.03
N ARG A 71 10.23 0.43 -15.62
CA ARG A 71 10.11 0.46 -17.09
C ARG A 71 10.51 1.81 -17.68
N VAL A 72 10.26 2.90 -16.97
CA VAL A 72 10.56 4.25 -17.45
C VAL A 72 12.01 4.60 -17.27
N CYS A 73 12.56 4.38 -16.08
CA CYS A 73 13.94 4.76 -15.73
C CYS A 73 14.95 3.67 -16.05
N ASP A 74 14.49 2.43 -16.20
CA ASP A 74 15.32 1.26 -16.47
C ASP A 74 16.50 1.16 -15.50
N LYS A 75 17.75 1.10 -16.00
CA LYS A 75 18.94 0.96 -15.16
C LYS A 75 19.24 2.18 -14.28
N LYS A 76 18.68 3.34 -14.63
CA LYS A 76 18.89 4.59 -13.89
C LYS A 76 17.97 4.74 -12.69
N GLY A 77 16.96 3.89 -12.56
CA GLY A 77 16.02 3.94 -11.46
C GLY A 77 16.48 3.12 -10.27
N LYS A 78 16.30 3.63 -9.08
CA LYS A 78 16.49 2.91 -7.84
C LYS A 78 15.13 2.52 -7.29
N VAL A 79 14.94 1.24 -6.97
CA VAL A 79 13.67 0.71 -6.52
C VAL A 79 13.70 0.46 -5.02
N SER A 80 12.68 0.92 -4.33
CA SER A 80 12.52 0.71 -2.90
C SER A 80 11.22 -0.03 -2.62
N SER A 81 11.23 -0.85 -1.57
CA SER A 81 10.03 -1.54 -1.09
C SER A 81 9.28 -0.64 -0.12
N VAL A 82 7.97 -0.53 -0.29
CA VAL A 82 7.11 0.27 0.56
C VAL A 82 5.93 -0.59 1.02
N SER A 83 5.66 -0.56 2.32
CA SER A 83 4.50 -1.27 2.88
C SER A 83 3.27 -0.37 2.81
N VAL A 84 2.22 -0.85 2.16
CA VAL A 84 0.97 -0.11 2.00
C VAL A 84 -0.21 -1.05 2.22
N ALA A 85 -1.40 -0.48 2.41
CA ALA A 85 -2.62 -1.25 2.43
C ALA A 85 -2.89 -1.82 1.03
N TYR A 86 -3.35 -3.06 0.96
CA TYR A 86 -3.63 -3.70 -0.34
C TYR A 86 -4.70 -2.95 -1.11
N ALA A 87 -5.70 -2.41 -0.39
CA ALA A 87 -6.73 -1.59 -1.02
C ALA A 87 -6.14 -0.35 -1.71
N PHE A 88 -5.10 0.25 -1.13
CA PHE A 88 -4.39 1.38 -1.74
C PHE A 88 -3.63 0.94 -2.99
N LYS A 89 -3.02 -0.23 -2.96
CA LYS A 89 -2.37 -0.81 -4.14
C LYS A 89 -3.36 -1.02 -5.28
N LEU A 90 -4.55 -1.53 -4.97
CA LEU A 90 -5.61 -1.68 -5.96
C LEU A 90 -6.03 -0.33 -6.53
N LEU A 91 -6.15 0.70 -5.70
CA LEU A 91 -6.49 2.05 -6.14
C LEU A 91 -5.46 2.56 -7.14
N LEU A 92 -4.17 2.39 -6.86
CA LEU A 92 -3.11 2.80 -7.77
C LEU A 92 -3.22 2.09 -9.12
N GLN A 93 -3.49 0.79 -9.10
CA GLN A 93 -3.63 0.01 -10.32
C GLN A 93 -4.87 0.42 -11.12
N GLU A 94 -5.98 0.68 -10.43
CA GLU A 94 -7.22 1.12 -11.08
C GLU A 94 -7.05 2.51 -11.72
N MET A 95 -6.36 3.43 -11.05
CA MET A 95 -6.04 4.73 -11.60
C MET A 95 -5.16 4.62 -12.86
N SER A 96 -4.21 3.69 -12.83
CA SER A 96 -3.36 3.44 -14.00
C SER A 96 -4.18 2.94 -15.20
N CYS A 97 -5.20 2.14 -14.96
CA CYS A 97 -6.12 1.69 -16.01
C CYS A 97 -6.93 2.83 -16.62
N LEU A 98 -7.12 3.92 -15.89
CA LEU A 98 -7.81 5.12 -16.37
C LEU A 98 -6.87 6.12 -17.03
N ASN A 99 -5.65 5.71 -17.35
CA ASN A 99 -4.59 6.55 -17.92
C ASN A 99 -4.13 7.68 -16.98
N ILE A 100 -4.23 7.44 -15.68
CA ILE A 100 -3.69 8.36 -14.67
C ILE A 100 -2.38 7.75 -14.15
N ALA A 101 -1.33 8.54 -14.11
CA ALA A 101 -0.01 8.09 -13.65
C ALA A 101 0.22 8.55 -12.21
N PRO A 102 -0.18 7.75 -11.19
CA PRO A 102 0.09 8.11 -9.81
C PRO A 102 1.58 7.94 -9.51
N ARG A 103 2.19 8.98 -8.96
CA ARG A 103 3.61 8.98 -8.62
C ARG A 103 3.78 9.17 -7.12
N LEU A 104 4.50 8.25 -6.50
CA LEU A 104 4.77 8.28 -5.06
C LEU A 104 6.15 8.89 -4.83
N LEU A 105 6.18 10.01 -4.11
CA LEU A 105 7.44 10.64 -3.74
C LEU A 105 7.90 10.07 -2.40
N ILE A 106 8.99 9.32 -2.45
CA ILE A 106 9.51 8.62 -1.29
C ILE A 106 10.70 9.36 -0.73
N LYS A 107 10.73 9.53 0.60
CA LYS A 107 11.87 10.09 1.31
C LYS A 107 12.34 9.08 2.34
N GLU A 108 13.67 9.03 2.54
CA GLU A 108 14.20 8.24 3.62
C GLU A 108 13.73 8.77 4.96
N ARG A 109 13.44 7.83 5.86
CA ARG A 109 13.04 8.19 7.21
C ARG A 109 14.28 8.56 8.00
N VAL A 110 14.31 9.80 8.42
CA VAL A 110 15.43 10.32 9.23
C VAL A 110 15.19 10.01 10.70
#